data_24fe39767658c39b2720545d00287cc9
#
_entry.id   24fe39767658c39b2720545d00287cc9
#
_cell.length_a   1.000
_cell.length_b   1.000
_cell.length_c   1.000
_cell.angle_alpha   90.00
_cell.angle_beta   90.00
_cell.angle_gamma   90.00
#
_symmetry.space_group_name_H-M   'P 1'
#
loop_
_entity.id
_entity.type
_entity.pdbx_description
1 polymer ?
#
loop_
_entity_poly.entity_id
_entity_poly.type
_entity_poly.pdbx_seq_one_letter_code
_entity_poly.pdbx_strand_id
1 'polypeptide(L)'
;PVFREHNLTDPFAIEVSSRAVVTDDLELLRWNTMPDFAPTPDEIRVEGVAAGSGTLFMGIAPADAVTGYLDGVDHDEITKWDTMQDDIEYVVYTRTEGATDPAAPGTEDFWVASVSGSGEQALDWTVQSGEWALVIMNADGSPGVSADVRFGVKTLSALFPIGLASLVVGLVALISGGRMVTSLPSRPDATRRWTLRGRAVLPTTVEGRVAVLC
;
A
#
# COMPACT_ATOMS: atom_id res chain seq x y z
N PRO A 1 -1.09 -7.39 24.64
CA PRO A 1 -0.06 -7.49 23.65
C PRO A 1 -0.74 -7.54 22.29
N VAL A 2 -0.63 -6.43 21.54
CA VAL A 2 -1.10 -6.36 20.16
C VAL A 2 -0.06 -7.10 19.35
N PHE A 3 -0.42 -8.24 18.77
CA PHE A 3 0.44 -8.97 17.87
C PHE A 3 0.74 -8.08 16.67
N ARG A 4 1.98 -7.71 16.53
CA ARG A 4 2.51 -6.97 15.39
C ARG A 4 2.96 -8.01 14.39
N GLU A 5 2.05 -8.52 13.59
CA GLU A 5 2.39 -9.41 12.49
C GLU A 5 2.78 -8.56 11.29
N HIS A 6 3.99 -8.76 10.79
CA HIS A 6 4.39 -8.28 9.47
C HIS A 6 3.77 -9.26 8.46
N ASN A 7 3.06 -8.75 7.48
CA ASN A 7 2.69 -9.56 6.34
C ASN A 7 3.93 -9.73 5.46
N LEU A 8 4.57 -10.88 5.57
CA LEU A 8 5.73 -11.24 4.75
C LEU A 8 5.26 -11.89 3.45
N THR A 9 5.94 -11.58 2.37
CA THR A 9 5.80 -12.31 1.09
C THR A 9 6.30 -13.75 1.23
N ASP A 10 5.97 -14.60 0.29
CA ASP A 10 6.69 -15.86 0.13
C ASP A 10 8.17 -15.58 -0.21
N PRO A 11 9.09 -16.48 0.17
CA PRO A 11 10.51 -16.29 -0.11
C PRO A 11 10.77 -16.36 -1.61
N PHE A 12 11.54 -15.40 -2.13
CA PHE A 12 12.07 -15.46 -3.47
C PHE A 12 13.59 -15.57 -3.46
N ALA A 13 14.14 -16.32 -4.41
CA ALA A 13 15.56 -16.53 -4.51
C ALA A 13 16.23 -15.38 -5.27
N ILE A 14 17.26 -14.81 -4.70
CA ILE A 14 18.23 -13.94 -5.36
C ILE A 14 19.45 -14.81 -5.71
N GLU A 15 19.77 -14.90 -7.00
CA GLU A 15 20.97 -15.57 -7.48
C GLU A 15 21.64 -14.71 -8.55
N VAL A 16 22.66 -13.97 -8.16
CA VAL A 16 23.42 -13.10 -9.04
C VAL A 16 24.91 -13.37 -8.94
N SER A 17 25.63 -13.12 -10.01
CA SER A 17 27.10 -13.28 -10.03
C SER A 17 27.84 -12.01 -9.59
N SER A 18 27.14 -10.90 -9.42
CA SER A 18 27.67 -9.63 -8.94
C SER A 18 27.99 -9.65 -7.44
N ARG A 19 28.50 -8.53 -6.95
CA ARG A 19 28.89 -8.34 -5.54
C ARG A 19 27.77 -7.83 -4.68
N ALA A 20 26.78 -7.16 -5.30
CA ALA A 20 25.64 -6.62 -4.59
C ALA A 20 24.37 -6.69 -5.44
N VAL A 21 23.24 -6.77 -4.75
CA VAL A 21 21.91 -6.49 -5.28
C VAL A 21 21.39 -5.24 -4.59
N VAL A 22 20.92 -4.30 -5.37
CA VAL A 22 20.47 -3.00 -4.90
C VAL A 22 19.04 -2.75 -5.35
N THR A 23 18.24 -2.06 -4.55
CA THR A 23 17.00 -1.43 -4.98
C THR A 23 17.05 0.05 -4.64
N ASP A 24 17.14 0.88 -5.67
CA ASP A 24 17.25 2.35 -5.54
C ASP A 24 15.99 3.02 -5.06
N ASP A 25 14.87 2.31 -5.12
CA ASP A 25 13.58 2.87 -4.77
C ASP A 25 12.81 1.93 -3.87
N LEU A 26 12.97 2.13 -2.57
CA LEU A 26 12.12 1.44 -1.59
C LEU A 26 10.64 1.81 -1.72
N GLU A 27 10.31 2.88 -2.49
CA GLU A 27 8.93 3.13 -2.89
C GLU A 27 8.39 2.08 -3.84
N LEU A 28 9.23 1.41 -4.64
CA LEU A 28 8.80 0.28 -5.48
C LEU A 28 8.20 -0.86 -4.65
N LEU A 29 8.70 -1.09 -3.43
CA LEU A 29 8.11 -2.04 -2.47
C LEU A 29 6.67 -1.66 -2.09
N ARG A 30 6.36 -0.38 -2.12
CA ARG A 30 5.06 0.17 -1.78
C ARG A 30 4.05 0.05 -2.93
N TRP A 31 4.46 0.39 -4.17
CA TRP A 31 3.55 0.50 -5.31
C TRP A 31 3.03 -0.85 -5.80
N ASN A 32 3.83 -1.90 -5.71
CA ASN A 32 3.46 -3.22 -6.24
C ASN A 32 2.70 -4.10 -5.23
N THR A 33 2.77 -3.79 -3.93
CA THR A 33 2.15 -4.62 -2.88
C THR A 33 0.91 -3.99 -2.27
N MET A 34 0.62 -2.71 -2.55
CA MET A 34 -0.49 -2.00 -1.90
C MET A 34 -1.37 -1.27 -2.92
N PRO A 35 -2.70 -1.28 -2.72
CA PRO A 35 -3.60 -0.45 -3.52
C PRO A 35 -3.34 1.05 -3.26
N ASP A 36 -3.59 1.91 -4.27
CA ASP A 36 -3.34 3.36 -4.25
C ASP A 36 -3.92 4.12 -3.04
N PHE A 37 -4.92 3.55 -2.39
CA PHE A 37 -5.56 4.12 -1.21
C PHE A 37 -4.98 3.60 0.12
N ALA A 38 -4.00 2.72 0.09
CA ALA A 38 -3.41 2.18 1.31
C ALA A 38 -2.54 3.24 2.00
N PRO A 39 -2.55 3.30 3.33
CA PRO A 39 -1.66 4.17 4.05
C PRO A 39 -0.20 3.75 3.83
N THR A 40 0.71 4.72 3.81
CA THR A 40 2.15 4.44 3.80
C THR A 40 2.50 3.52 4.98
N PRO A 41 3.23 2.43 4.76
CA PRO A 41 3.65 1.58 5.87
C PRO A 41 4.57 2.36 6.82
N ASP A 42 4.42 2.12 8.11
CA ASP A 42 5.27 2.76 9.12
C ASP A 42 6.64 2.08 9.24
N GLU A 43 6.69 0.82 8.87
CA GLU A 43 7.88 -0.03 9.03
C GLU A 43 7.95 -1.07 7.89
N ILE A 44 9.14 -1.23 7.35
CA ILE A 44 9.49 -2.28 6.39
C ILE A 44 10.35 -3.31 7.11
N ARG A 45 10.07 -4.58 6.85
CA ARG A 45 10.88 -5.70 7.30
C ARG A 45 11.42 -6.46 6.10
N VAL A 46 12.71 -6.71 6.11
CA VAL A 46 13.38 -7.57 5.13
C VAL A 46 13.97 -8.76 5.88
N GLU A 47 13.57 -9.95 5.51
CA GLU A 47 14.18 -11.19 6.02
C GLU A 47 15.00 -11.82 4.92
N GLY A 48 16.17 -12.33 5.28
CA GLY A 48 17.07 -12.96 4.32
C GLY A 48 17.91 -14.04 4.94
N VAL A 49 18.17 -15.08 4.16
CA VAL A 49 19.09 -16.15 4.51
C VAL A 49 20.02 -16.44 3.35
N ALA A 50 21.34 -16.41 3.60
CA ALA A 50 22.31 -16.78 2.58
C ALA A 50 22.15 -18.25 2.19
N ALA A 51 22.26 -18.55 0.92
CA ALA A 51 22.32 -19.93 0.46
C ALA A 51 23.61 -20.61 0.98
N GLY A 52 23.46 -21.79 1.54
CA GLY A 52 24.60 -22.56 2.07
C GLY A 52 25.13 -22.02 3.41
N SER A 53 26.46 -21.90 3.55
CA SER A 53 27.14 -21.49 4.79
C SER A 53 27.62 -20.03 4.73
N GLY A 54 27.15 -19.23 3.78
CA GLY A 54 27.54 -17.83 3.61
C GLY A 54 27.07 -16.93 4.76
N THR A 55 27.63 -15.74 4.81
CA THR A 55 27.20 -14.66 5.71
C THR A 55 26.60 -13.56 4.87
N LEU A 56 25.31 -13.29 5.08
CA LEU A 56 24.57 -12.25 4.38
C LEU A 56 24.71 -10.93 5.11
N PHE A 57 24.81 -9.86 4.34
CA PHE A 57 24.63 -8.48 4.78
C PHE A 57 23.40 -7.90 4.11
N MET A 58 22.57 -7.22 4.87
CA MET A 58 21.48 -6.39 4.39
C MET A 58 21.59 -5.02 5.04
N GLY A 59 21.49 -3.94 4.25
CA GLY A 59 21.61 -2.59 4.77
C GLY A 59 20.70 -1.61 4.03
N ILE A 60 20.17 -0.63 4.75
CA ILE A 60 19.39 0.48 4.19
C ILE A 60 20.19 1.77 4.45
N ALA A 61 20.31 2.58 3.41
CA ALA A 61 21.00 3.86 3.47
C ALA A 61 20.39 4.87 2.49
N PRO A 62 20.74 6.17 2.59
CA PRO A 62 20.43 7.14 1.56
C PRO A 62 20.96 6.68 0.19
N ALA A 63 20.14 6.84 -0.87
CA ALA A 63 20.47 6.33 -2.21
C ALA A 63 21.79 6.91 -2.75
N ASP A 64 22.10 8.17 -2.46
CA ASP A 64 23.36 8.81 -2.84
C ASP A 64 24.59 8.18 -2.16
N ALA A 65 24.47 7.80 -0.90
CA ALA A 65 25.55 7.11 -0.18
C ALA A 65 25.79 5.70 -0.76
N VAL A 66 24.73 4.97 -1.08
CA VAL A 66 24.83 3.65 -1.75
C VAL A 66 25.44 3.78 -3.13
N THR A 67 25.00 4.75 -3.93
CA THR A 67 25.58 5.05 -5.25
C THR A 67 27.08 5.32 -5.14
N GLY A 68 27.51 6.11 -4.15
CA GLY A 68 28.92 6.37 -3.90
C GLY A 68 29.71 5.14 -3.46
N TYR A 69 29.12 4.28 -2.63
CA TYR A 69 29.75 3.04 -2.17
C TYR A 69 29.92 2.01 -3.31
N LEU A 70 28.95 1.95 -4.21
CA LEU A 70 28.96 1.01 -5.34
C LEU A 70 29.60 1.60 -6.61
N ASP A 71 30.21 2.78 -6.55
CA ASP A 71 30.88 3.38 -7.70
C ASP A 71 32.04 2.49 -8.18
N GLY A 72 31.96 2.03 -9.43
CA GLY A 72 32.89 1.08 -10.01
C GLY A 72 32.80 -0.36 -9.48
N VAL A 73 31.85 -0.67 -8.62
CA VAL A 73 31.57 -2.04 -8.12
C VAL A 73 30.55 -2.72 -9.03
N ASP A 74 30.81 -3.99 -9.34
CA ASP A 74 29.88 -4.85 -10.07
C ASP A 74 28.64 -5.17 -9.24
N HIS A 75 27.46 -4.72 -9.67
CA HIS A 75 26.21 -4.90 -8.95
C HIS A 75 25.00 -5.06 -9.89
N ASP A 76 23.95 -5.67 -9.39
CA ASP A 76 22.66 -5.82 -10.06
C ASP A 76 21.61 -4.96 -9.34
N GLU A 77 20.96 -4.07 -10.08
CA GLU A 77 19.87 -3.24 -9.61
C GLU A 77 18.53 -3.88 -9.91
N ILE A 78 17.65 -3.96 -8.92
CA ILE A 78 16.27 -4.39 -9.11
C ILE A 78 15.48 -3.22 -9.67
N THR A 79 15.17 -3.26 -10.96
CA THR A 79 14.46 -2.19 -11.68
C THR A 79 12.96 -2.46 -11.78
N LYS A 80 12.54 -3.71 -11.62
CA LYS A 80 11.13 -4.10 -11.64
C LYS A 80 10.95 -5.42 -10.92
N TRP A 81 9.86 -5.53 -10.22
CA TRP A 81 9.29 -6.80 -9.76
C TRP A 81 7.79 -6.82 -10.01
N ASP A 82 7.23 -7.99 -10.17
CA ASP A 82 5.79 -8.18 -10.31
C ASP A 82 5.31 -9.12 -9.21
N THR A 83 4.17 -8.78 -8.63
CA THR A 83 3.56 -9.55 -7.54
C THR A 83 2.19 -10.04 -7.96
N MET A 84 1.93 -11.33 -7.82
CA MET A 84 0.61 -11.92 -7.93
C MET A 84 0.15 -12.47 -6.58
N GLN A 85 -0.97 -11.93 -6.04
CA GLN A 85 -1.59 -12.44 -4.81
C GLN A 85 -0.64 -12.50 -3.60
N ASP A 86 0.12 -11.43 -3.37
CA ASP A 86 1.13 -11.30 -2.30
C ASP A 86 2.42 -12.10 -2.53
N ASP A 87 2.61 -12.67 -3.73
CA ASP A 87 3.79 -13.44 -4.11
C ASP A 87 4.59 -12.70 -5.18
N ILE A 88 5.95 -12.76 -5.11
CA ILE A 88 6.83 -12.15 -6.12
C ILE A 88 7.00 -13.17 -7.25
N GLU A 89 6.36 -12.91 -8.40
CA GLU A 89 6.39 -13.81 -9.55
C GLU A 89 7.70 -13.70 -10.35
N TYR A 90 8.21 -12.49 -10.53
CA TYR A 90 9.51 -12.28 -11.17
C TYR A 90 10.16 -10.95 -10.77
N VAL A 91 11.48 -10.92 -10.87
CA VAL A 91 12.32 -9.75 -10.63
C VAL A 91 13.17 -9.48 -11.86
N VAL A 92 13.23 -8.22 -12.27
CA VAL A 92 14.07 -7.77 -13.39
C VAL A 92 15.28 -7.04 -12.83
N TYR A 93 16.46 -7.50 -13.22
CA TYR A 93 17.73 -6.91 -12.84
C TYR A 93 18.33 -6.12 -13.98
N THR A 94 18.94 -4.99 -13.67
CA THR A 94 19.83 -4.25 -14.55
C THR A 94 21.24 -4.34 -13.97
N ARG A 95 22.17 -4.92 -14.73
CA ARG A 95 23.55 -5.09 -14.28
C ARG A 95 24.38 -3.88 -14.60
N THR A 96 25.11 -3.39 -13.62
CA THR A 96 26.20 -2.43 -13.76
C THR A 96 27.50 -3.16 -13.57
N GLU A 97 28.34 -3.19 -14.62
CA GLU A 97 29.66 -3.81 -14.56
C GLU A 97 30.65 -2.92 -13.82
N GLY A 98 31.50 -3.53 -13.00
CA GLY A 98 32.57 -2.85 -12.26
C GLY A 98 33.73 -3.79 -12.00
N ALA A 99 34.89 -3.23 -11.70
CA ALA A 99 36.11 -3.97 -11.43
C ALA A 99 36.68 -3.66 -10.03
N THR A 100 36.02 -2.80 -9.27
CA THR A 100 36.43 -2.41 -7.92
C THR A 100 35.92 -3.43 -6.90
N ASP A 101 36.79 -3.88 -6.01
CA ASP A 101 36.39 -4.65 -4.84
C ASP A 101 35.87 -3.66 -3.77
N PRO A 102 34.60 -3.79 -3.32
CA PRO A 102 34.08 -2.93 -2.28
C PRO A 102 34.73 -3.25 -0.94
N ALA A 103 34.80 -2.26 -0.04
CA ALA A 103 35.06 -2.54 1.36
C ALA A 103 33.95 -3.42 1.93
N ALA A 104 34.28 -4.19 2.99
CA ALA A 104 33.24 -4.99 3.65
C ALA A 104 32.09 -4.09 4.15
N PRO A 105 30.83 -4.34 3.78
CA PRO A 105 29.74 -3.40 4.03
C PRO A 105 29.54 -3.08 5.51
N GLY A 106 29.80 -4.03 6.39
CA GLY A 106 29.70 -3.83 7.84
C GLY A 106 30.74 -2.87 8.42
N THR A 107 31.74 -2.39 7.63
CA THR A 107 32.72 -1.37 8.05
C THR A 107 32.32 0.05 7.73
N GLU A 108 31.26 0.22 6.94
CA GLU A 108 30.76 1.52 6.53
C GLU A 108 29.78 2.08 7.58
N ASP A 109 29.79 3.39 7.77
CA ASP A 109 29.04 4.10 8.82
C ASP A 109 27.77 4.83 8.33
N PHE A 110 27.50 4.80 7.02
CA PHE A 110 26.35 5.49 6.42
C PHE A 110 25.03 4.69 6.50
N TRP A 111 25.08 3.43 6.92
CA TRP A 111 23.86 2.61 7.06
C TRP A 111 22.96 3.12 8.18
N VAL A 112 21.70 3.44 7.87
CA VAL A 112 20.70 3.82 8.89
C VAL A 112 20.09 2.61 9.59
N ALA A 113 20.07 1.46 8.90
CA ALA A 113 19.74 0.18 9.45
C ALA A 113 20.56 -0.90 8.73
N SER A 114 21.13 -1.84 9.45
CA SER A 114 21.86 -2.95 8.85
C SER A 114 21.85 -4.18 9.74
N VAL A 115 21.98 -5.34 9.11
CA VAL A 115 22.17 -6.62 9.78
C VAL A 115 23.12 -7.46 8.98
N SER A 116 23.94 -8.25 9.67
CA SER A 116 24.86 -9.20 9.05
C SER A 116 24.97 -10.45 9.89
N GLY A 117 24.96 -11.61 9.24
CA GLY A 117 25.08 -12.88 9.96
C GLY A 117 24.92 -14.10 9.06
N SER A 118 25.19 -15.27 9.64
CA SER A 118 24.87 -16.58 9.07
C SER A 118 23.48 -17.00 9.53
N GLY A 119 22.76 -17.73 8.68
CA GLY A 119 21.37 -18.12 8.93
C GLY A 119 20.39 -16.98 8.65
N GLU A 120 19.19 -17.12 9.15
CA GLU A 120 18.13 -16.12 8.92
C GLU A 120 18.44 -14.79 9.63
N GLN A 121 18.43 -13.72 8.87
CA GLN A 121 18.62 -12.35 9.34
C GLN A 121 17.33 -11.56 9.10
N ALA A 122 16.99 -10.64 10.01
CA ALA A 122 15.84 -9.77 9.87
C ALA A 122 16.26 -8.31 10.07
N LEU A 123 15.94 -7.47 9.11
CA LEU A 123 16.18 -6.04 9.11
C LEU A 123 14.85 -5.30 9.21
N ASP A 124 14.64 -4.60 10.30
CA ASP A 124 13.48 -3.73 10.50
C ASP A 124 13.88 -2.28 10.29
N TRP A 125 13.11 -1.54 9.52
CA TRP A 125 13.36 -0.13 9.27
C TRP A 125 12.07 0.69 9.31
N THR A 126 12.09 1.77 10.11
CA THR A 126 11.01 2.75 10.14
C THR A 126 11.13 3.66 8.93
N VAL A 127 10.07 3.71 8.10
CA VAL A 127 10.07 4.49 6.86
C VAL A 127 10.23 5.98 7.16
N GLN A 128 11.19 6.61 6.50
CA GLN A 128 11.50 8.02 6.59
C GLN A 128 11.34 8.68 5.22
N SER A 129 11.12 10.00 5.22
CA SER A 129 11.08 10.77 3.97
C SER A 129 12.48 10.84 3.35
N GLY A 130 12.57 10.74 2.03
CA GLY A 130 13.85 10.78 1.30
C GLY A 130 13.96 9.61 0.32
N GLU A 131 15.05 9.58 -0.42
CA GLU A 131 15.41 8.51 -1.34
C GLU A 131 16.30 7.51 -0.61
N TRP A 132 15.84 6.28 -0.52
CA TRP A 132 16.47 5.21 0.25
C TRP A 132 16.69 3.99 -0.62
N ALA A 133 17.84 3.36 -0.45
CA ALA A 133 18.19 2.11 -1.12
C ALA A 133 18.41 0.99 -0.11
N LEU A 134 18.00 -0.22 -0.49
CA LEU A 134 18.34 -1.46 0.19
C LEU A 134 19.47 -2.14 -0.60
N VAL A 135 20.49 -2.59 0.12
CA VAL A 135 21.60 -3.37 -0.42
C VAL A 135 21.62 -4.74 0.22
N ILE A 136 21.75 -5.77 -0.60
CA ILE A 136 21.93 -7.16 -0.19
C ILE A 136 23.23 -7.65 -0.82
N MET A 137 24.16 -8.14 0.00
CA MET A 137 25.44 -8.61 -0.47
C MET A 137 26.09 -9.62 0.50
N ASN A 138 27.14 -10.27 0.07
CA ASN A 138 27.96 -11.05 0.99
C ASN A 138 28.64 -10.14 2.00
N ALA A 139 28.70 -10.55 3.27
CA ALA A 139 29.24 -9.71 4.34
C ALA A 139 30.73 -9.36 4.18
N ASP A 140 31.46 -10.10 3.37
CA ASP A 140 32.88 -9.86 3.04
C ASP A 140 33.06 -9.10 1.72
N GLY A 141 31.97 -8.68 1.04
CA GLY A 141 32.01 -8.02 -0.25
C GLY A 141 32.35 -8.92 -1.44
N SER A 142 32.39 -10.24 -1.25
CA SER A 142 32.68 -11.18 -2.33
C SER A 142 31.57 -11.27 -3.36
N PRO A 143 31.86 -11.60 -4.63
CA PRO A 143 30.86 -11.77 -5.67
C PRO A 143 30.05 -13.06 -5.47
N GLY A 144 28.93 -13.15 -6.19
CA GLY A 144 28.05 -14.31 -6.17
C GLY A 144 27.08 -14.25 -5.00
N VAL A 145 26.19 -13.24 -4.99
CA VAL A 145 25.15 -13.16 -3.96
C VAL A 145 24.09 -14.19 -4.24
N SER A 146 23.86 -15.08 -3.25
CA SER A 146 22.81 -16.09 -3.31
C SER A 146 22.09 -16.14 -1.96
N ALA A 147 20.79 -15.79 -1.97
CA ALA A 147 19.99 -15.70 -0.75
C ALA A 147 18.50 -15.89 -1.07
N ASP A 148 17.78 -16.47 -0.10
CA ASP A 148 16.31 -16.42 -0.07
C ASP A 148 15.88 -15.19 0.73
N VAL A 149 15.03 -14.36 0.15
CA VAL A 149 14.62 -13.08 0.74
C VAL A 149 13.10 -12.98 0.81
N ARG A 150 12.59 -12.34 1.85
CA ARG A 150 11.18 -11.99 2.04
C ARG A 150 11.06 -10.52 2.37
N PHE A 151 10.02 -9.89 1.85
CA PHE A 151 9.65 -8.53 2.22
C PHE A 151 8.38 -8.51 3.03
N GLY A 152 8.30 -7.63 3.99
CA GLY A 152 7.11 -7.40 4.77
C GLY A 152 6.93 -5.94 5.08
N VAL A 153 5.67 -5.54 5.18
CA VAL A 153 5.30 -4.20 5.59
C VAL A 153 4.41 -4.28 6.82
N LYS A 154 4.63 -3.35 7.72
CA LYS A 154 3.77 -3.18 8.87
C LYS A 154 2.94 -1.93 8.67
N THR A 155 1.66 -2.15 8.47
CA THR A 155 0.68 -1.09 8.49
C THR A 155 0.05 -1.02 9.87
N LEU A 156 -0.10 0.18 10.42
CA LEU A 156 -0.93 0.36 11.59
C LEU A 156 -2.36 -0.04 11.25
N SER A 157 -2.78 -1.21 11.74
CA SER A 157 -4.18 -1.67 11.66
C SER A 157 -5.14 -0.78 12.48
N ALA A 158 -4.74 0.45 12.79
CA ALA A 158 -5.52 1.42 13.55
C ALA A 158 -6.83 1.82 12.87
N LEU A 159 -6.93 1.62 11.55
CA LEU A 159 -8.15 1.90 10.81
C LEU A 159 -9.23 0.83 10.97
N PHE A 160 -8.86 -0.39 11.34
CA PHE A 160 -9.83 -1.48 11.52
C PHE A 160 -10.85 -1.20 12.64
N PRO A 161 -10.47 -0.74 13.85
CA PRO A 161 -11.43 -0.37 14.88
C PRO A 161 -12.27 0.86 14.51
N ILE A 162 -11.74 1.81 13.72
CA ILE A 162 -12.47 2.99 13.25
C ILE A 162 -13.56 2.58 12.25
N GLY A 163 -13.23 1.69 11.31
CA GLY A 163 -14.18 1.14 10.35
C GLY A 163 -15.31 0.37 11.05
N LEU A 164 -14.98 -0.47 12.02
CA LEU A 164 -15.95 -1.22 12.80
C LEU A 164 -16.84 -0.29 13.65
N ALA A 165 -16.27 0.72 14.28
CA ALA A 165 -17.03 1.72 15.06
C ALA A 165 -17.99 2.50 14.16
N SER A 166 -17.55 2.91 12.96
CA SER A 166 -18.40 3.60 11.98
C SER A 166 -19.56 2.71 11.50
N LEU A 167 -19.32 1.43 11.29
CA LEU A 167 -20.34 0.47 10.89
C LEU A 167 -21.39 0.27 12.01
N VAL A 168 -20.95 0.19 13.26
CA VAL A 168 -21.85 0.10 14.41
C VAL A 168 -22.69 1.37 14.56
N VAL A 169 -22.09 2.55 14.45
CA VAL A 169 -22.80 3.84 14.50
C VAL A 169 -23.80 3.95 13.35
N GLY A 170 -23.42 3.56 12.13
CA GLY A 170 -24.31 3.53 10.98
C GLY A 170 -25.49 2.59 11.17
N LEU A 171 -25.27 1.40 11.73
CA LEU A 171 -26.33 0.43 12.02
C LEU A 171 -27.30 0.95 13.10
N VAL A 172 -26.79 1.57 14.16
CA VAL A 172 -27.60 2.19 15.22
C VAL A 172 -28.44 3.33 14.63
N ALA A 173 -27.88 4.16 13.75
CA ALA A 173 -28.60 5.24 13.10
C ALA A 173 -29.72 4.72 12.18
N LEU A 174 -29.49 3.63 11.46
CA LEU A 174 -30.51 2.98 10.63
C LEU A 174 -31.66 2.42 11.45
N ILE A 175 -31.35 1.73 12.56
CA ILE A 175 -32.38 1.16 13.46
C ILE A 175 -33.19 2.28 14.12
N SER A 176 -32.53 3.36 14.55
CA SER A 176 -33.19 4.50 15.19
C SER A 176 -34.04 5.30 14.20
N GLY A 177 -33.53 5.52 13.00
CA GLY A 177 -34.22 6.20 11.91
C GLY A 177 -35.46 5.43 11.43
N GLY A 178 -35.35 4.09 11.31
CA GLY A 178 -36.47 3.21 10.96
C GLY A 178 -37.62 3.27 11.96
N ARG A 179 -37.34 3.39 13.26
CA ARG A 179 -38.36 3.54 14.31
C ARG A 179 -39.06 4.89 14.27
N MET A 180 -38.36 5.95 13.85
CA MET A 180 -38.92 7.30 13.74
C MET A 180 -39.91 7.40 12.57
N VAL A 181 -39.66 6.70 11.47
CA VAL A 181 -40.55 6.66 10.31
C VAL A 181 -41.85 5.89 10.59
N THR A 182 -41.82 4.84 11.42
CA THR A 182 -43.01 4.04 11.77
C THR A 182 -43.88 4.71 12.81
N SER A 183 -43.44 5.77 13.49
CA SER A 183 -44.17 6.49 14.51
C SER A 183 -44.81 7.81 14.03
N LEU A 184 -44.80 8.08 12.72
CA LEU A 184 -45.56 9.20 12.18
C LEU A 184 -47.06 8.93 12.34
N PRO A 185 -47.82 9.77 13.06
CA PRO A 185 -49.28 9.57 13.20
C PRO A 185 -49.91 9.69 11.82
N SER A 186 -50.72 8.69 11.43
CA SER A 186 -51.54 8.73 10.26
C SER A 186 -52.43 9.99 10.31
N ARG A 187 -52.33 10.85 9.32
CA ARG A 187 -53.22 12.01 9.17
C ARG A 187 -54.65 11.51 9.11
N PRO A 188 -55.55 12.04 9.94
CA PRO A 188 -56.97 11.71 9.84
C PRO A 188 -57.48 12.19 8.46
N ASP A 189 -58.12 11.26 7.77
CA ASP A 189 -58.76 11.50 6.48
C ASP A 189 -59.83 12.57 6.61
N ALA A 190 -59.53 13.81 6.19
CA ALA A 190 -60.48 14.86 6.10
C ALA A 190 -61.35 14.67 4.83
N THR A 191 -62.23 13.68 4.87
CA THR A 191 -63.35 13.60 3.93
C THR A 191 -64.33 14.73 4.20
N ARG A 192 -63.97 15.90 3.76
CA ARG A 192 -64.92 17.04 3.72
C ARG A 192 -65.96 16.73 2.63
N ARG A 193 -67.11 16.23 3.08
CA ARG A 193 -68.35 16.20 2.25
C ARG A 193 -68.68 17.66 1.85
N TRP A 194 -68.43 17.96 0.59
CA TRP A 194 -69.00 19.17 -0.06
C TRP A 194 -70.41 18.77 -0.49
N THR A 195 -71.38 19.16 0.26
CA THR A 195 -72.78 19.20 -0.20
C THR A 195 -72.92 20.42 -1.11
N LEU A 196 -72.89 20.17 -2.41
CA LEU A 196 -73.30 21.17 -3.41
C LEU A 196 -74.81 21.37 -3.27
N ARG A 197 -75.19 22.47 -2.67
CA ARG A 197 -76.56 23.01 -2.73
C ARG A 197 -76.57 23.98 -3.91
N GLY A 198 -77.35 23.60 -4.95
CA GLY A 198 -77.35 24.21 -6.23
C GLY A 198 -77.76 25.67 -6.32
N ARG A 199 -77.43 26.25 -7.38
CA ARG A 199 -78.32 27.06 -8.21
C ARG A 199 -77.66 27.27 -9.58
N ALA A 200 -78.31 26.70 -10.58
CA ALA A 200 -78.02 26.97 -11.96
C ALA A 200 -78.38 28.43 -12.30
N VAL A 201 -77.50 29.15 -12.91
CA VAL A 201 -77.77 30.29 -13.72
C VAL A 201 -76.88 30.23 -14.94
N LEU A 202 -77.47 30.00 -16.10
CA LEU A 202 -76.82 30.23 -17.36
C LEU A 202 -76.87 31.79 -17.64
N PRO A 203 -75.84 32.27 -18.27
CA PRO A 203 -76.09 33.06 -19.50
C PRO A 203 -75.10 32.80 -20.62
N THR A 204 -75.60 32.46 -21.76
CA THR A 204 -75.48 33.23 -23.04
C THR A 204 -74.06 33.45 -23.61
N THR A 205 -73.92 32.77 -24.71
CA THR A 205 -73.09 33.00 -25.91
C THR A 205 -72.50 34.40 -26.06
N VAL A 206 -71.23 34.54 -26.38
CA VAL A 206 -70.72 35.45 -27.42
C VAL A 206 -69.50 34.81 -28.11
N GLU A 207 -69.68 34.79 -29.41
CA GLU A 207 -68.69 34.48 -30.46
C GLU A 207 -67.45 35.36 -30.41
N GLY A 208 -66.36 34.78 -30.94
CA GLY A 208 -65.49 35.68 -31.66
C GLY A 208 -63.98 35.42 -31.65
N ARG A 209 -63.54 34.81 -32.71
CA ARG A 209 -62.34 35.08 -33.52
C ARG A 209 -61.00 34.48 -33.15
N VAL A 210 -60.63 33.63 -34.06
CA VAL A 210 -59.33 33.21 -34.55
C VAL A 210 -58.38 34.41 -34.79
N ALA A 211 -57.13 34.24 -34.38
CA ALA A 211 -56.00 34.86 -35.07
C ALA A 211 -54.77 33.89 -34.92
N VAL A 212 -54.44 33.33 -36.04
CA VAL A 212 -53.11 32.77 -36.38
C VAL A 212 -52.24 33.98 -36.67
N LEU A 213 -50.97 33.92 -36.21
CA LEU A 213 -49.78 34.38 -36.95
C LEU A 213 -48.48 34.07 -36.23
N CYS A 214 -47.71 33.39 -36.99
CA CYS A 214 -46.28 33.23 -37.24
C CYS A 214 -45.44 32.62 -36.15
#